data_45a75f775460f5a47beff353df2d32f2
#
_entry.id   45a75f775460f5a47beff353df2d32f2
#
_cell.length_a   1.000
_cell.length_b   1.000
_cell.length_c   1.000
_cell.angle_alpha   90.00
_cell.angle_beta   90.00
_cell.angle_gamma   90.00
#
_symmetry.space_group_name_H-M   'P 1'
#
loop_
_entity.id
_entity.type
_entity.pdbx_description
1 polymer ?
#
loop_
_entity_poly.entity_id
_entity_poly.type
_entity_poly.pdbx_seq_one_letter_code
_entity_poly.pdbx_strand_id
1 'polypeptide(L)'
;VALGTDNVMLNSPSMFREMEFTSKLADVSATEVLRMATVNGADIAGLNYGLVEEGRDAKLLVLDGDTDNLAGVEDVVRAVVRRAGQADVKDVYL
;
A
#
# COMPACT_ATOMS: atom_id res chain seq x y z
N VAL A 1 12.04 5.74 6.05
CA VAL A 1 12.18 4.66 5.06
C VAL A 1 10.93 4.58 4.21
N ALA A 2 11.13 4.39 2.93
CA ALA A 2 10.04 4.23 1.96
C ALA A 2 10.31 3.02 1.07
N LEU A 3 9.25 2.50 0.44
CA LEU A 3 9.37 1.38 -0.49
C LEU A 3 9.42 1.87 -1.94
N GLY A 4 10.12 1.13 -2.77
CA GLY A 4 10.16 1.33 -4.20
C GLY A 4 10.26 0.01 -4.95
N THR A 5 9.94 0.04 -6.22
CA THR A 5 10.10 -1.13 -7.10
C THR A 5 11.39 -0.95 -7.90
N ASP A 6 12.32 -1.90 -7.83
CA ASP A 6 13.58 -1.73 -8.56
C ASP A 6 13.88 -2.84 -9.56
N ASN A 7 13.42 -4.03 -9.37
CA ASN A 7 13.79 -5.15 -10.25
C ASN A 7 12.65 -5.55 -11.18
N VAL A 8 12.36 -4.68 -12.14
CA VAL A 8 11.25 -4.89 -13.09
C VAL A 8 11.55 -5.98 -14.13
N MET A 9 12.81 -6.38 -14.29
CA MET A 9 13.20 -7.46 -15.21
C MET A 9 12.76 -8.83 -14.72
N LEU A 10 12.69 -9.01 -13.40
CA LEU A 10 12.30 -10.27 -12.77
C LEU A 10 10.86 -10.27 -12.28
N ASN A 11 10.32 -9.10 -11.95
CA ASN A 11 8.97 -8.94 -11.40
C ASN A 11 8.27 -7.74 -12.02
N SER A 12 6.97 -7.84 -12.22
CA SER A 12 6.17 -6.69 -12.61
C SER A 12 6.20 -5.65 -11.48
N PRO A 13 6.34 -4.34 -11.79
CA PRO A 13 6.30 -3.32 -10.76
C PRO A 13 4.92 -3.28 -10.09
N SER A 14 4.89 -3.48 -8.79
CA SER A 14 3.67 -3.41 -8.00
C SER A 14 4.01 -3.08 -6.56
N MET A 15 3.44 -2.00 -6.04
CA MET A 15 3.63 -1.63 -4.64
C MET A 15 2.96 -2.64 -3.69
N PHE A 16 1.87 -3.26 -4.10
CA PHE A 16 1.24 -4.33 -3.32
C PHE A 16 2.21 -5.50 -3.12
N ARG A 17 2.91 -5.87 -4.17
CA ARG A 17 3.90 -6.96 -4.11
C ARG A 17 5.08 -6.59 -3.23
N GLU A 18 5.57 -5.34 -3.32
CA GLU A 18 6.65 -4.86 -2.47
C GLU A 18 6.26 -4.85 -1.00
N MET A 19 5.03 -4.46 -0.69
CA MET A 19 4.52 -4.52 0.68
C MET A 19 4.45 -5.97 1.20
N GLU A 20 3.96 -6.88 0.37
CA GLU A 20 3.88 -8.30 0.73
C GLU A 20 5.26 -8.86 1.04
N PHE A 21 6.22 -8.65 0.16
CA PHE A 21 7.59 -9.13 0.37
C PHE A 21 8.22 -8.51 1.62
N THR A 22 8.11 -7.21 1.79
CA THR A 22 8.69 -6.51 2.94
C THR A 22 8.10 -7.05 4.25
N SER A 23 6.80 -7.28 4.29
CA SER A 23 6.14 -7.79 5.50
C SER A 23 6.55 -9.21 5.85
N LYS A 24 6.97 -10.01 4.86
CA LYS A 24 7.39 -11.40 5.07
C LYS A 24 8.87 -11.55 5.37
N LEU A 25 9.71 -10.66 4.80
CA LEU A 25 11.16 -10.79 4.89
C LEU A 25 11.79 -9.89 5.96
N ALA A 26 11.12 -8.82 6.35
CA ALA A 26 11.61 -7.89 7.35
C ALA A 26 10.79 -8.00 8.64
N ASP A 27 11.43 -7.73 9.77
CA ASP A 27 10.75 -7.75 11.07
C ASP A 27 10.10 -6.38 11.34
N VAL A 28 9.08 -6.06 10.54
CA VAL A 28 8.31 -4.82 10.66
C VAL A 28 6.81 -5.12 10.65
N SER A 29 6.02 -4.31 11.34
CA SER A 29 4.57 -4.47 11.40
C SER A 29 3.92 -4.10 10.06
N ALA A 30 2.72 -4.62 9.81
CA ALA A 30 1.95 -4.29 8.62
C ALA A 30 1.65 -2.78 8.55
N THR A 31 1.36 -2.14 9.68
CA THR A 31 1.13 -0.71 9.75
C THR A 31 2.37 0.07 9.28
N GLU A 32 3.55 -0.32 9.73
CA GLU A 32 4.79 0.34 9.31
C GLU A 32 5.07 0.13 7.82
N VAL A 33 4.84 -1.08 7.31
CA VAL A 33 5.00 -1.37 5.88
C VAL A 33 4.07 -0.49 5.04
N LEU A 34 2.82 -0.32 5.48
CA LEU A 34 1.87 0.55 4.77
C LEU A 34 2.35 2.01 4.78
N ARG A 35 2.88 2.49 5.90
CA ARG A 35 3.45 3.85 5.99
C ARG A 35 4.63 4.03 5.05
N MET A 36 5.50 3.02 4.93
CA MET A 36 6.64 3.05 4.01
C MET A 36 6.18 3.15 2.55
N ALA A 37 5.03 2.56 2.21
CA ALA A 37 4.48 2.58 0.86
C ALA A 37 3.64 3.84 0.56
N THR A 38 3.29 4.62 1.56
CA THR A 38 2.39 5.77 1.41
C THR A 38 3.01 7.06 1.95
N VAL A 39 2.75 7.38 3.22
CA VAL A 39 3.10 8.69 3.79
C VAL A 39 4.61 8.94 3.86
N ASN A 40 5.40 7.91 4.17
CA ASN A 40 6.85 8.09 4.27
C ASN A 40 7.46 8.49 2.93
N GLY A 41 7.02 7.86 1.85
CA GLY A 41 7.49 8.21 0.50
C GLY A 41 7.07 9.61 0.09
N ALA A 42 5.84 9.99 0.38
CA ALA A 42 5.33 11.33 0.09
C ALA A 42 6.10 12.40 0.88
N ASP A 43 6.38 12.16 2.16
CA ASP A 43 7.13 13.08 2.99
C ASP A 43 8.57 13.26 2.48
N ILE A 44 9.24 12.17 2.09
CA ILE A 44 10.60 12.23 1.53
C ILE A 44 10.62 13.06 0.24
N ALA A 45 9.60 12.91 -0.61
CA ALA A 45 9.48 13.63 -1.86
C ALA A 45 8.92 15.05 -1.72
N GLY A 46 8.49 15.45 -0.52
CA GLY A 46 7.91 16.77 -0.26
C GLY A 46 6.50 16.95 -0.83
N LEU A 47 5.73 15.84 -0.94
CA LEU A 47 4.39 15.84 -1.54
C LEU A 47 3.31 15.92 -0.45
N ASN A 48 2.20 16.57 -0.78
CA ASN A 48 1.10 16.79 0.16
C ASN A 48 0.00 15.74 0.04
N TYR A 49 0.39 14.47 -0.04
CA TYR A 49 -0.54 13.34 -0.04
C TYR A 49 0.10 12.11 0.61
N GLY A 50 -0.55 10.96 0.54
CA GLY A 50 -0.09 9.73 1.17
C GLY A 50 -0.78 9.43 2.48
N LEU A 51 -1.67 10.32 2.92
CA LEU A 51 -2.44 10.20 4.15
C LEU A 51 -3.83 10.76 3.92
N VAL A 52 -4.85 10.08 4.44
CA VAL A 52 -6.24 10.58 4.40
C VAL A 52 -6.44 11.52 5.58
N GLU A 53 -6.28 12.80 5.33
CA GLU A 53 -6.30 13.82 6.36
C GLU A 53 -6.75 15.15 5.76
N GLU A 54 -7.46 15.96 6.54
CA GLU A 54 -7.88 17.30 6.12
C GLU A 54 -6.65 18.14 5.77
N GLY A 55 -6.73 18.85 4.66
CA GLY A 55 -5.61 19.67 4.16
C GLY A 55 -4.64 18.92 3.25
N ARG A 56 -4.82 17.63 3.05
CA ARG A 56 -4.00 16.82 2.14
C ARG A 56 -4.66 16.72 0.76
N ASP A 57 -3.84 16.59 -0.27
CA ASP A 57 -4.33 16.35 -1.64
C ASP A 57 -5.07 15.01 -1.72
N ALA A 58 -6.19 15.00 -2.43
CA ALA A 58 -7.03 13.81 -2.58
C ALA A 58 -6.50 12.88 -3.68
N LYS A 59 -5.32 12.30 -3.46
CA LYS A 59 -4.75 11.25 -4.30
C LYS A 59 -4.93 9.94 -3.56
N LEU A 60 -6.02 9.24 -3.88
CA LEU A 60 -6.54 8.12 -3.10
C LEU A 60 -6.75 6.88 -3.95
N LEU A 61 -6.56 5.74 -3.32
CA LEU A 61 -6.86 4.43 -3.88
C LEU A 61 -8.00 3.82 -3.07
N VAL A 62 -9.06 3.40 -3.74
CA VAL A 62 -10.19 2.74 -3.09
C VAL A 62 -10.12 1.25 -3.41
N LEU A 63 -10.10 0.43 -2.37
CA LEU A 63 -10.10 -1.02 -2.49
C LEU A 63 -11.51 -1.57 -2.24
N ASP A 64 -11.84 -2.69 -2.90
CA ASP A 64 -13.11 -3.36 -2.71
C ASP A 64 -13.00 -4.33 -1.54
N GLY A 65 -13.69 -4.02 -0.45
CA GLY A 65 -13.68 -4.84 0.76
C GLY A 65 -14.45 -6.15 0.66
N ASP A 66 -15.15 -6.37 -0.44
CA ASP A 66 -15.92 -7.60 -0.67
C ASP A 66 -15.18 -8.65 -1.49
N THR A 67 -13.96 -8.37 -1.93
CA THR A 67 -13.15 -9.36 -2.65
C THR A 67 -12.69 -10.48 -1.72
N ASP A 68 -12.31 -11.62 -2.28
CA ASP A 68 -11.84 -12.78 -1.52
C ASP A 68 -10.64 -12.45 -0.64
N ASN A 69 -9.79 -11.51 -1.07
CA ASN A 69 -8.60 -11.13 -0.31
C ASN A 69 -8.92 -10.27 0.92
N LEU A 70 -10.01 -9.51 0.89
CA LEU A 70 -10.30 -8.49 1.89
C LEU A 70 -11.58 -8.75 2.69
N ALA A 71 -12.50 -9.57 2.19
CA ALA A 71 -13.78 -9.81 2.85
C ALA A 71 -13.60 -10.57 4.18
N GLY A 72 -14.31 -10.11 5.21
CA GLY A 72 -14.39 -10.79 6.51
C GLY A 72 -13.10 -10.82 7.31
N VAL A 73 -12.09 -10.01 6.97
CA VAL A 73 -10.82 -9.97 7.72
C VAL A 73 -10.97 -9.11 8.98
N GLU A 74 -10.30 -9.53 10.06
CA GLU A 74 -10.29 -8.78 11.32
C GLU A 74 -9.31 -7.62 11.27
N ASP A 75 -8.11 -7.86 10.71
CA ASP A 75 -7.07 -6.85 10.58
C ASP A 75 -6.98 -6.41 9.12
N VAL A 76 -7.65 -5.31 8.79
CA VAL A 76 -7.72 -4.77 7.43
C VAL A 76 -6.35 -4.32 6.93
N VAL A 77 -5.56 -3.66 7.77
CA VAL A 77 -4.22 -3.18 7.38
C VAL A 77 -3.33 -4.35 7.00
N ARG A 78 -3.34 -5.41 7.80
CA ARG A 78 -2.55 -6.61 7.51
C ARG A 78 -3.01 -7.29 6.22
N ALA A 79 -4.31 -7.35 5.98
CA ALA A 79 -4.86 -7.94 4.75
C ALA A 79 -4.44 -7.12 3.52
N VAL A 80 -4.51 -5.79 3.60
CA VAL A 80 -4.07 -4.90 2.51
C VAL A 80 -2.59 -5.11 2.21
N VAL A 81 -1.76 -5.15 3.23
CA VAL A 81 -0.30 -5.30 3.06
C VAL A 81 0.06 -6.68 2.51
N ARG A 82 -0.60 -7.74 2.97
CA ARG A 82 -0.20 -9.12 2.67
C ARG A 82 -0.96 -9.79 1.54
N ARG A 83 -2.19 -9.34 1.23
CA ARG A 83 -3.08 -10.03 0.30
C ARG A 83 -3.60 -9.18 -0.84
N ALA A 84 -3.77 -7.87 -0.64
CA ALA A 84 -4.36 -7.02 -1.66
C ALA A 84 -3.49 -6.95 -2.91
N GLY A 85 -4.12 -6.77 -4.04
CA GLY A 85 -3.47 -6.65 -5.33
C GLY A 85 -4.29 -5.79 -6.28
N GLN A 86 -3.85 -5.71 -7.52
CA GLN A 86 -4.49 -4.90 -8.56
C GLN A 86 -5.98 -5.24 -8.72
N ALA A 87 -6.33 -6.53 -8.57
CA ALA A 87 -7.72 -6.99 -8.73
C ALA A 87 -8.66 -6.47 -7.63
N ASP A 88 -8.12 -6.02 -6.50
CA ASP A 88 -8.89 -5.50 -5.39
C ASP A 88 -9.14 -3.99 -5.50
N VAL A 89 -8.54 -3.33 -6.48
CA VAL A 89 -8.69 -1.89 -6.70
C VAL A 89 -10.06 -1.61 -7.31
N LYS A 90 -10.86 -0.78 -6.63
CA LYS A 90 -12.17 -0.37 -7.10
C LYS A 90 -12.13 0.97 -7.81
N ASP A 91 -11.35 1.91 -7.31
CA ASP A 91 -11.28 3.25 -7.87
C ASP A 91 -9.94 3.93 -7.53
N VAL A 92 -9.55 4.90 -8.34
CA VAL A 92 -8.33 5.68 -8.15
C VAL A 92 -8.65 7.16 -8.34
N TYR A 93 -8.28 7.98 -7.37
CA TYR A 93 -8.42 9.44 -7.42
C TYR A 93 -7.02 10.06 -7.52
N LEU A 94 -6.82 10.85 -8.58
CA LEU A 94 -5.52 11.48 -8.85
C LEU A 94 -5.57 12.99 -8.80
#